data_76a570b914dba0dc5975bde05ee3bf0c
#
_entry.id   76a570b914dba0dc5975bde05ee3bf0c
#
_cell.length_a   1.000
_cell.length_b   1.000
_cell.length_c   1.000
_cell.angle_alpha   90.00
_cell.angle_beta   90.00
_cell.angle_gamma   90.00
#
_symmetry.space_group_name_H-M   'P 1'
#
loop_
_entity.id
_entity.type
_entity.pdbx_description
1 polymer ?
#
loop_
_entity_poly.entity_id
_entity_poly.type
_entity_poly.pdbx_seq_one_letter_code
_entity_poly.pdbx_strand_id
1 'polypeptide(L)'
;QRMFDQEVEHLWLDATGLASFSTRFPTIADDLEKLGLDPAKDWLPVAPAAHYLCGGVVTDLQGASSLPGLWAAGEVACVGVHGANRLASNSLLDGMVYGARVVEAVAAGKDGPEATGPLAALLTPQEMPRPGVKKLSVCFPAMTGSDDPQGLRKELQQTMTRYAGVVRNENSLTEAVSRINALAVRCPKATDSPAAAETTNLITLATALVAAALARQESRGAHTRQDFLATDPAFALRLVVNA
;
A
#
# COMPACT_ATOMS: atom_id res chain seq x y z
N GLN A 1 6.71 -7.92 -15.84
CA GLN A 1 6.17 -8.53 -17.07
C GLN A 1 6.88 -9.86 -17.36
N ARG A 2 8.22 -9.90 -17.54
CA ARG A 2 8.98 -11.11 -17.90
C ARG A 2 8.72 -12.31 -16.98
N MET A 3 8.60 -12.09 -15.66
CA MET A 3 8.26 -13.16 -14.71
C MET A 3 6.87 -13.74 -14.96
N PHE A 4 5.89 -12.89 -15.25
CA PHE A 4 4.53 -13.34 -15.57
C PHE A 4 4.48 -14.09 -16.89
N ASP A 5 5.18 -13.61 -17.92
CA ASP A 5 5.23 -14.25 -19.25
C ASP A 5 5.90 -15.62 -19.22
N GLN A 6 6.82 -15.81 -18.29
CA GLN A 6 7.56 -17.08 -18.11
C GLN A 6 7.00 -17.97 -16.99
N GLU A 7 5.95 -17.51 -16.27
CA GLU A 7 5.34 -18.21 -15.13
C GLU A 7 6.38 -18.59 -14.03
N VAL A 8 7.40 -17.75 -13.83
CA VAL A 8 8.44 -17.98 -12.82
C VAL A 8 8.21 -17.10 -11.59
N GLU A 9 8.57 -17.61 -10.41
CA GLU A 9 8.40 -16.90 -9.15
C GLU A 9 9.45 -15.81 -8.93
N HIS A 10 10.62 -15.93 -9.57
CA HIS A 10 11.75 -14.99 -9.46
C HIS A 10 12.60 -14.98 -10.74
N LEU A 11 13.43 -13.97 -10.86
CA LEU A 11 14.53 -13.91 -11.81
C LEU A 11 15.85 -14.07 -11.06
N TRP A 12 16.93 -14.35 -11.79
CA TRP A 12 18.25 -14.49 -11.25
C TRP A 12 19.07 -13.22 -11.49
N LEU A 13 19.65 -12.68 -10.41
CA LEU A 13 20.60 -11.57 -10.46
C LEU A 13 22.01 -12.13 -10.35
N ASP A 14 22.83 -11.90 -11.36
CA ASP A 14 24.27 -12.18 -11.29
C ASP A 14 24.98 -11.01 -10.60
N ALA A 15 25.43 -11.23 -9.38
CA ALA A 15 26.21 -10.30 -8.58
C ALA A 15 27.70 -10.73 -8.47
N THR A 16 28.11 -11.83 -9.11
CA THR A 16 29.44 -12.43 -8.93
C THR A 16 30.57 -11.50 -9.36
N GLY A 17 30.32 -10.58 -10.29
CA GLY A 17 31.26 -9.56 -10.73
C GLY A 17 31.40 -8.33 -9.82
N LEU A 18 30.61 -8.22 -8.74
CA LEU A 18 30.66 -7.07 -7.85
C LEU A 18 31.77 -7.22 -6.80
N ALA A 19 32.83 -6.45 -6.93
CA ALA A 19 33.88 -6.41 -5.93
C ALA A 19 33.37 -5.86 -4.58
N SER A 20 33.82 -6.44 -3.49
CA SER A 20 33.52 -5.98 -2.12
C SER A 20 32.01 -5.94 -1.80
N PHE A 21 31.24 -6.91 -2.27
CA PHE A 21 29.78 -6.96 -2.09
C PHE A 21 29.38 -6.80 -0.62
N SER A 22 29.99 -7.57 0.29
CA SER A 22 29.69 -7.55 1.73
C SER A 22 30.00 -6.21 2.40
N THR A 23 31.03 -5.51 1.94
CA THR A 23 31.37 -4.17 2.46
C THR A 23 30.40 -3.11 1.95
N ARG A 24 29.96 -3.24 0.69
CA ARG A 24 29.01 -2.28 0.07
C ARG A 24 27.58 -2.50 0.47
N PHE A 25 27.19 -3.73 0.73
CA PHE A 25 25.82 -4.16 1.03
C PHE A 25 25.80 -5.11 2.25
N PRO A 26 26.24 -4.67 3.45
CA PRO A 26 26.45 -5.55 4.59
C PRO A 26 25.18 -6.28 5.02
N THR A 27 24.07 -5.58 5.13
CA THR A 27 22.79 -6.17 5.52
C THR A 27 22.31 -7.25 4.56
N ILE A 28 22.44 -6.99 3.25
CA ILE A 28 22.06 -7.98 2.23
C ILE A 28 23.01 -9.19 2.28
N ALA A 29 24.31 -8.97 2.51
CA ALA A 29 25.27 -10.06 2.63
C ALA A 29 24.96 -10.96 3.82
N ASP A 30 24.64 -10.38 4.98
CA ASP A 30 24.25 -11.13 6.19
C ASP A 30 22.96 -11.95 5.98
N ASP A 31 21.99 -11.39 5.26
CA ASP A 31 20.73 -12.10 4.97
C ASP A 31 20.94 -13.23 3.95
N LEU A 32 21.80 -13.02 2.95
CA LEU A 32 22.18 -14.08 1.98
C LEU A 32 22.93 -15.22 2.68
N GLU A 33 23.85 -14.91 3.59
CA GLU A 33 24.59 -15.91 4.37
C GLU A 33 23.64 -16.80 5.18
N LYS A 34 22.62 -16.22 5.85
CA LYS A 34 21.58 -16.98 6.57
C LYS A 34 20.78 -17.92 5.66
N LEU A 35 20.67 -17.58 4.38
CA LEU A 35 20.02 -18.40 3.36
C LEU A 35 20.97 -19.40 2.68
N GLY A 36 22.27 -19.40 3.05
CA GLY A 36 23.28 -20.25 2.48
C GLY A 36 23.72 -19.82 1.06
N LEU A 37 23.52 -18.56 0.69
CA LEU A 37 23.89 -17.98 -0.61
C LEU A 37 25.16 -17.12 -0.49
N ASP A 38 26.13 -17.36 -1.38
CA ASP A 38 27.35 -16.56 -1.50
C ASP A 38 27.27 -15.66 -2.75
N PRO A 39 27.09 -14.33 -2.60
CA PRO A 39 26.94 -13.42 -3.75
C PRO A 39 28.17 -13.36 -4.66
N ALA A 40 29.34 -13.89 -4.21
CA ALA A 40 30.52 -14.00 -5.07
C ALA A 40 30.53 -15.24 -5.98
N LYS A 41 29.60 -16.18 -5.73
CA LYS A 41 29.56 -17.48 -6.45
C LYS A 41 28.17 -17.80 -7.00
N ASP A 42 27.12 -17.40 -6.26
CA ASP A 42 25.75 -17.81 -6.52
C ASP A 42 24.98 -16.68 -7.23
N TRP A 43 24.09 -17.05 -8.11
CA TRP A 43 23.08 -16.14 -8.63
C TRP A 43 21.97 -15.96 -7.59
N LEU A 44 21.53 -14.72 -7.40
CA LEU A 44 20.61 -14.36 -6.36
C LEU A 44 19.16 -14.33 -6.89
N PRO A 45 18.20 -14.96 -6.22
CA PRO A 45 16.80 -14.89 -6.62
C PRO A 45 16.23 -13.49 -6.30
N VAL A 46 15.65 -12.84 -7.29
CA VAL A 46 15.05 -11.51 -7.15
C VAL A 46 13.64 -11.48 -7.72
N ALA A 47 12.74 -10.83 -7.01
CA ALA A 47 11.36 -10.61 -7.44
C ALA A 47 10.91 -9.19 -7.06
N PRO A 48 9.98 -8.58 -7.83
CA PRO A 48 9.35 -7.35 -7.41
C PRO A 48 8.59 -7.54 -6.10
N ALA A 49 8.77 -6.63 -5.17
CA ALA A 49 8.07 -6.62 -3.90
C ALA A 49 7.44 -5.26 -3.63
N ALA A 50 6.32 -5.24 -2.91
CA ALA A 50 5.77 -3.99 -2.41
C ALA A 50 6.77 -3.35 -1.44
N HIS A 51 7.11 -2.08 -1.68
CA HIS A 51 8.09 -1.34 -0.87
C HIS A 51 7.43 -0.24 -0.04
N TYR A 52 6.42 0.40 -0.59
CA TYR A 52 5.75 1.54 0.03
C TYR A 52 4.29 1.63 -0.42
N LEU A 53 3.38 1.92 0.53
CA LEU A 53 1.98 2.17 0.23
C LEU A 53 1.73 3.67 0.01
N CYS A 54 1.45 4.07 -1.24
CA CYS A 54 1.01 5.43 -1.54
C CYS A 54 -0.49 5.56 -1.27
N GLY A 55 -0.84 6.26 -0.22
CA GLY A 55 -2.22 6.41 0.26
C GLY A 55 -2.27 6.37 1.78
N GLY A 56 -3.40 6.02 2.36
CA GLY A 56 -3.57 5.95 3.80
C GLY A 56 -4.69 6.83 4.34
N VAL A 57 -4.63 7.16 5.62
CA VAL A 57 -5.57 8.06 6.28
C VAL A 57 -5.46 9.46 5.66
N VAL A 58 -6.55 9.96 5.09
CA VAL A 58 -6.56 11.31 4.49
C VAL A 58 -6.46 12.36 5.58
N THR A 59 -5.47 13.25 5.47
CA THR A 59 -5.23 14.31 6.45
C THR A 59 -5.15 15.69 5.81
N ASP A 60 -5.24 16.71 6.64
CA ASP A 60 -4.81 18.07 6.29
C ASP A 60 -3.28 18.20 6.32
N LEU A 61 -2.74 19.40 6.08
CA LEU A 61 -1.30 19.65 6.08
C LEU A 61 -0.64 19.64 7.47
N GLN A 62 -1.40 19.54 8.54
CA GLN A 62 -0.94 19.36 9.90
C GLN A 62 -1.12 17.92 10.41
N GLY A 63 -1.69 17.03 9.60
CA GLY A 63 -1.87 15.64 9.94
C GLY A 63 -3.18 15.30 10.65
N ALA A 64 -4.11 16.25 10.79
CA ALA A 64 -5.44 15.98 11.35
C ALA A 64 -6.31 15.26 10.31
N SER A 65 -6.96 14.15 10.73
CA SER A 65 -7.94 13.44 9.90
C SER A 65 -9.36 14.02 10.08
N SER A 66 -10.32 13.53 9.27
CA SER A 66 -11.74 13.89 9.43
C SER A 66 -12.37 13.30 10.69
N LEU A 67 -11.73 12.32 11.35
CA LEU A 67 -12.19 11.74 12.60
C LEU A 67 -11.60 12.54 13.76
N PRO A 68 -12.42 13.16 14.62
CA PRO A 68 -11.93 13.93 15.76
C PRO A 68 -11.00 13.11 16.66
N GLY A 69 -9.86 13.69 17.04
CA GLY A 69 -8.86 13.04 17.86
C GLY A 69 -7.92 12.06 17.12
N LEU A 70 -8.13 11.80 15.83
CA LEU A 70 -7.24 10.96 15.03
C LEU A 70 -6.29 11.82 14.17
N TRP A 71 -5.00 11.61 14.40
CA TRP A 71 -3.90 12.24 13.68
C TRP A 71 -3.05 11.19 12.99
N ALA A 72 -2.50 11.50 11.82
CA ALA A 72 -1.64 10.58 11.10
C ALA A 72 -0.51 11.32 10.36
N ALA A 73 0.69 10.72 10.35
CA ALA A 73 1.86 11.20 9.62
C ALA A 73 2.70 10.04 9.10
N GLY A 74 3.51 10.27 8.07
CA GLY A 74 4.35 9.26 7.43
C GLY A 74 3.54 8.30 6.55
N GLU A 75 4.03 7.10 6.34
CA GLU A 75 3.46 6.14 5.39
C GLU A 75 1.97 5.83 5.60
N VAL A 76 1.50 5.85 6.84
CA VAL A 76 0.09 5.61 7.18
C VAL A 76 -0.84 6.75 6.73
N ALA A 77 -0.28 7.94 6.45
CA ALA A 77 -1.05 9.13 6.10
C ALA A 77 -1.07 9.41 4.60
N CYS A 78 -2.17 9.96 4.12
CA CYS A 78 -2.28 10.53 2.78
C CYS A 78 -2.29 12.06 2.87
N VAL A 79 -1.10 12.65 2.95
CA VAL A 79 -0.88 14.10 2.91
C VAL A 79 -0.79 14.66 1.48
N GLY A 80 -0.87 13.79 0.46
CA GLY A 80 -0.90 14.14 -0.96
C GLY A 80 0.45 14.37 -1.62
N VAL A 81 1.56 14.33 -0.88
CA VAL A 81 2.90 14.66 -1.39
C VAL A 81 3.44 13.63 -2.38
N HIS A 82 3.00 12.38 -2.29
CA HIS A 82 3.52 11.30 -3.13
C HIS A 82 2.77 11.11 -4.46
N GLY A 83 1.58 11.67 -4.60
CA GLY A 83 0.77 11.51 -5.80
C GLY A 83 0.48 10.03 -6.11
N ALA A 84 0.70 9.64 -7.37
CA ALA A 84 0.46 8.27 -7.84
C ALA A 84 1.69 7.35 -7.68
N ASN A 85 2.85 7.89 -7.32
CA ASN A 85 4.05 7.12 -7.01
C ASN A 85 5.04 7.97 -6.20
N ARG A 86 5.53 7.43 -5.11
CA ARG A 86 6.50 8.10 -4.24
C ARG A 86 7.86 8.23 -4.92
N LEU A 87 8.45 9.42 -4.88
CA LEU A 87 9.84 9.62 -5.26
C LEU A 87 10.77 8.90 -4.27
N ALA A 88 11.83 8.29 -4.78
CA ALA A 88 12.81 7.55 -3.97
C ALA A 88 13.28 8.38 -2.77
N SER A 89 13.38 7.74 -1.60
CA SER A 89 13.77 8.29 -0.29
C SER A 89 12.84 9.37 0.30
N ASN A 90 11.80 9.81 -0.42
CA ASN A 90 10.92 10.87 0.05
C ASN A 90 10.02 10.47 1.24
N SER A 91 9.89 9.17 1.53
CA SER A 91 9.16 8.67 2.69
C SER A 91 9.77 9.11 4.03
N LEU A 92 11.09 9.17 4.11
CA LEU A 92 11.78 9.62 5.33
C LEU A 92 11.51 11.10 5.58
N LEU A 93 11.58 11.93 4.54
CA LEU A 93 11.28 13.36 4.62
C LEU A 93 9.81 13.61 4.99
N ASP A 94 8.89 12.86 4.41
CA ASP A 94 7.46 12.91 4.72
C ASP A 94 7.22 12.64 6.22
N GLY A 95 7.72 11.53 6.73
CA GLY A 95 7.57 11.16 8.14
C GLY A 95 8.17 12.21 9.10
N MET A 96 9.36 12.72 8.79
CA MET A 96 10.03 13.75 9.62
C MET A 96 9.28 15.07 9.63
N VAL A 97 8.85 15.56 8.47
CA VAL A 97 8.17 16.86 8.36
C VAL A 97 6.76 16.82 8.97
N TYR A 98 5.96 15.81 8.59
CA TYR A 98 4.57 15.75 9.04
C TYR A 98 4.45 15.24 10.47
N GLY A 99 5.37 14.40 10.95
CA GLY A 99 5.44 14.04 12.37
C GLY A 99 5.65 15.27 13.27
N ALA A 100 6.58 16.15 12.91
CA ALA A 100 6.80 17.41 13.64
C ALA A 100 5.56 18.32 13.60
N ARG A 101 4.92 18.47 12.42
CA ARG A 101 3.70 19.28 12.26
C ARG A 101 2.54 18.79 13.11
N VAL A 102 2.36 17.48 13.24
CA VAL A 102 1.34 16.89 14.12
C VAL A 102 1.59 17.32 15.57
N VAL A 103 2.83 17.17 16.05
CA VAL A 103 3.17 17.54 17.42
C VAL A 103 2.95 19.04 17.67
N GLU A 104 3.40 19.89 16.76
CA GLU A 104 3.23 21.35 16.85
C GLU A 104 1.74 21.73 16.88
N ALA A 105 0.92 21.15 16.01
CA ALA A 105 -0.51 21.46 15.93
C ALA A 105 -1.25 21.01 17.20
N VAL A 106 -0.96 19.83 17.73
CA VAL A 106 -1.55 19.33 18.98
C VAL A 106 -1.10 20.18 20.16
N ALA A 107 0.18 20.56 20.24
CA ALA A 107 0.70 21.43 21.29
C ALA A 107 0.10 22.84 21.24
N ALA A 108 -0.26 23.34 20.04
CA ALA A 108 -0.98 24.60 19.87
C ALA A 108 -2.48 24.53 20.18
N GLY A 109 -2.98 23.37 20.61
CA GLY A 109 -4.38 23.16 20.96
C GLY A 109 -5.33 22.98 19.77
N LYS A 110 -4.81 22.59 18.60
CA LYS A 110 -5.64 22.25 17.45
C LYS A 110 -6.46 20.99 17.76
N ASP A 111 -7.76 21.06 17.59
CA ASP A 111 -8.71 19.99 17.94
C ASP A 111 -9.38 19.30 16.74
N GLY A 112 -9.16 19.81 15.53
CA GLY A 112 -9.75 19.25 14.31
C GLY A 112 -9.04 19.66 13.03
N PRO A 113 -9.52 19.16 11.88
CA PRO A 113 -8.88 19.41 10.59
C PRO A 113 -9.21 20.79 10.03
N GLU A 114 -8.29 21.28 9.19
CA GLU A 114 -8.48 22.44 8.33
C GLU A 114 -8.70 22.00 6.88
N ALA A 115 -9.29 22.88 6.07
CA ALA A 115 -9.49 22.66 4.63
C ALA A 115 -8.17 22.87 3.86
N THR A 116 -7.15 22.07 4.19
CA THR A 116 -5.82 22.07 3.55
C THR A 116 -5.44 20.68 3.05
N GLY A 117 -4.45 20.59 2.16
CA GLY A 117 -4.00 19.33 1.60
C GLY A 117 -5.11 18.49 0.94
N PRO A 118 -5.00 17.17 0.92
CA PRO A 118 -6.02 16.29 0.34
C PRO A 118 -7.37 16.38 1.04
N LEU A 119 -7.40 16.68 2.34
CA LEU A 119 -8.63 16.75 3.12
C LEU A 119 -9.50 17.95 2.71
N ALA A 120 -8.92 19.01 2.19
CA ALA A 120 -9.65 20.17 1.68
C ALA A 120 -10.72 19.77 0.66
N ALA A 121 -10.41 18.87 -0.27
CA ALA A 121 -11.36 18.40 -1.29
C ALA A 121 -12.54 17.60 -0.71
N LEU A 122 -12.44 17.13 0.52
CA LEU A 122 -13.53 16.44 1.25
C LEU A 122 -14.35 17.40 2.09
N LEU A 123 -13.72 18.45 2.65
CA LEU A 123 -14.36 19.43 3.53
C LEU A 123 -15.03 20.57 2.73
N THR A 124 -14.40 21.01 1.64
CA THR A 124 -14.88 22.11 0.79
C THR A 124 -14.87 21.73 -0.69
N PRO A 125 -15.72 20.78 -1.15
CA PRO A 125 -15.64 20.22 -2.51
C PRO A 125 -15.81 21.24 -3.64
N GLN A 126 -16.47 22.37 -3.38
CA GLN A 126 -16.83 23.38 -4.38
C GLN A 126 -15.74 24.43 -4.62
N GLU A 127 -14.76 24.56 -3.73
CA GLU A 127 -13.76 25.64 -3.77
C GLU A 127 -12.37 25.17 -4.24
N MET A 128 -12.19 23.86 -4.50
CA MET A 128 -10.86 23.30 -4.66
C MET A 128 -10.41 23.17 -6.11
N PRO A 129 -9.16 23.63 -6.41
CA PRO A 129 -8.48 23.23 -7.61
C PRO A 129 -8.14 21.72 -7.56
N ARG A 130 -7.98 21.11 -8.73
CA ARG A 130 -7.59 19.70 -8.87
C ARG A 130 -6.33 19.33 -8.08
N PRO A 131 -6.19 18.06 -7.61
CA PRO A 131 -7.05 16.92 -7.96
C PRO A 131 -8.32 16.87 -7.13
N GLY A 132 -9.45 16.59 -7.78
CA GLY A 132 -10.72 16.30 -7.13
C GLY A 132 -10.69 15.01 -6.31
N VAL A 133 -11.83 14.65 -5.75
CA VAL A 133 -12.03 13.39 -5.00
C VAL A 133 -13.22 12.64 -5.57
N LYS A 134 -13.08 11.33 -5.73
CA LYS A 134 -14.18 10.40 -5.98
C LYS A 134 -14.28 9.45 -4.79
N LYS A 135 -15.41 9.47 -4.10
CA LYS A 135 -15.68 8.53 -3.01
C LYS A 135 -16.04 7.16 -3.58
N LEU A 136 -15.50 6.11 -2.98
CA LEU A 136 -15.81 4.71 -3.28
C LEU A 136 -16.46 4.09 -2.05
N SER A 137 -17.71 3.64 -2.19
CA SER A 137 -18.34 2.81 -1.18
C SER A 137 -17.82 1.38 -1.32
N VAL A 138 -17.23 0.86 -0.26
CA VAL A 138 -16.65 -0.48 -0.22
C VAL A 138 -17.33 -1.27 0.87
N CYS A 139 -17.84 -2.45 0.53
CA CYS A 139 -18.34 -3.40 1.51
C CYS A 139 -17.16 -4.19 2.08
N PHE A 140 -16.87 -4.01 3.35
CA PHE A 140 -15.85 -4.78 4.04
C PHE A 140 -16.46 -6.09 4.55
N PRO A 141 -15.82 -7.24 4.25
CA PRO A 141 -16.35 -8.52 4.69
C PRO A 141 -16.24 -8.69 6.20
N ALA A 142 -17.22 -9.36 6.80
CA ALA A 142 -17.18 -9.70 8.22
C ALA A 142 -16.20 -10.85 8.48
N MET A 143 -15.40 -10.72 9.54
CA MET A 143 -14.50 -11.77 10.05
C MET A 143 -15.26 -12.60 11.08
N THR A 144 -15.53 -13.87 10.76
CA THR A 144 -16.39 -14.76 11.57
C THR A 144 -15.83 -16.16 11.77
N GLY A 145 -14.66 -16.43 11.21
CA GLY A 145 -14.01 -17.73 11.22
C GLY A 145 -13.19 -18.02 12.47
N SER A 146 -12.36 -19.04 12.38
CA SER A 146 -11.50 -19.51 13.47
C SER A 146 -10.19 -20.14 12.97
N ASP A 147 -9.82 -19.92 11.71
CA ASP A 147 -8.59 -20.46 11.14
C ASP A 147 -7.35 -19.75 11.74
N ASP A 148 -6.19 -20.39 11.59
CA ASP A 148 -4.94 -19.83 12.06
C ASP A 148 -4.62 -18.48 11.36
N PRO A 149 -4.50 -17.38 12.11
CA PRO A 149 -4.22 -16.06 11.52
C PRO A 149 -2.91 -16.00 10.74
N GLN A 150 -1.88 -16.75 11.13
CA GLN A 150 -0.59 -16.73 10.45
C GLN A 150 -0.67 -17.43 9.09
N GLY A 151 -1.40 -18.54 8.99
CA GLY A 151 -1.70 -19.21 7.73
C GLY A 151 -2.48 -18.30 6.78
N LEU A 152 -3.53 -17.65 7.29
CA LEU A 152 -4.34 -16.69 6.52
C LEU A 152 -3.53 -15.48 6.04
N ARG A 153 -2.63 -14.94 6.87
CA ARG A 153 -1.72 -13.86 6.49
C ARG A 153 -0.85 -14.27 5.30
N LYS A 154 -0.28 -15.48 5.32
CA LYS A 154 0.54 -16.00 4.23
C LYS A 154 -0.27 -16.17 2.94
N GLU A 155 -1.48 -16.72 3.02
CA GLU A 155 -2.38 -16.84 1.88
C GLU A 155 -2.77 -15.47 1.30
N LEU A 156 -3.01 -14.46 2.16
CA LEU A 156 -3.28 -13.09 1.73
C LEU A 156 -2.09 -12.47 1.00
N GLN A 157 -0.89 -12.62 1.53
CA GLN A 157 0.34 -12.14 0.88
C GLN A 157 0.53 -12.74 -0.50
N GLN A 158 0.34 -14.06 -0.65
CA GLN A 158 0.39 -14.74 -1.94
C GLN A 158 -0.71 -14.24 -2.89
N THR A 159 -1.92 -14.06 -2.40
CA THR A 159 -3.05 -13.53 -3.17
C THR A 159 -2.75 -12.13 -3.69
N MET A 160 -2.28 -11.23 -2.84
CA MET A 160 -1.95 -9.86 -3.22
C MET A 160 -0.79 -9.79 -4.21
N THR A 161 0.26 -10.58 -4.00
CA THR A 161 1.41 -10.66 -4.92
C THR A 161 0.98 -11.14 -6.30
N ARG A 162 0.16 -12.19 -6.37
CA ARG A 162 -0.22 -12.83 -7.63
C ARG A 162 -1.27 -12.06 -8.40
N TYR A 163 -2.29 -11.53 -7.73
CA TYR A 163 -3.48 -10.98 -8.38
C TYR A 163 -3.60 -9.46 -8.31
N ALA A 164 -2.94 -8.81 -7.36
CA ALA A 164 -2.92 -7.36 -7.19
C ALA A 164 -1.50 -6.75 -7.19
N GLY A 165 -0.52 -7.47 -7.74
CA GLY A 165 0.89 -7.08 -7.79
C GLY A 165 1.18 -5.90 -8.72
N VAL A 166 2.37 -5.92 -9.33
CA VAL A 166 2.87 -4.81 -10.18
C VAL A 166 2.02 -4.62 -11.44
N VAL A 167 1.64 -5.70 -12.10
CA VAL A 167 0.85 -5.70 -13.34
C VAL A 167 -0.54 -6.26 -13.06
N ARG A 168 -1.57 -5.50 -13.37
CA ARG A 168 -2.96 -5.77 -13.01
C ARG A 168 -3.86 -5.74 -14.25
N ASN A 169 -4.96 -6.47 -14.18
CA ASN A 169 -6.09 -6.36 -15.13
C ASN A 169 -7.39 -6.68 -14.38
N GLU A 170 -8.52 -6.49 -15.01
CA GLU A 170 -9.83 -6.70 -14.40
C GLU A 170 -9.99 -8.13 -13.85
N ASN A 171 -9.58 -9.14 -14.63
CA ASN A 171 -9.69 -10.54 -14.22
C ASN A 171 -8.86 -10.85 -12.97
N SER A 172 -7.59 -10.41 -12.94
CA SER A 172 -6.71 -10.64 -11.80
C SER A 172 -7.23 -9.93 -10.54
N LEU A 173 -7.69 -8.69 -10.66
CA LEU A 173 -8.24 -7.94 -9.53
C LEU A 173 -9.57 -8.53 -9.02
N THR A 174 -10.43 -9.02 -9.92
CA THR A 174 -11.68 -9.69 -9.55
C THR A 174 -11.41 -11.00 -8.81
N GLU A 175 -10.42 -11.77 -9.25
CA GLU A 175 -9.96 -12.96 -8.52
C GLU A 175 -9.39 -12.59 -7.14
N ALA A 176 -8.65 -11.49 -7.03
CA ALA A 176 -8.18 -10.99 -5.73
C ALA A 176 -9.35 -10.70 -4.78
N VAL A 177 -10.41 -10.02 -5.25
CA VAL A 177 -11.62 -9.76 -4.45
C VAL A 177 -12.23 -11.06 -3.94
N SER A 178 -12.41 -12.05 -4.83
CA SER A 178 -12.99 -13.36 -4.47
C SER A 178 -12.19 -14.04 -3.37
N ARG A 179 -10.86 -14.10 -3.52
CA ARG A 179 -9.96 -14.71 -2.53
C ARG A 179 -9.92 -13.96 -1.21
N ILE A 180 -9.87 -12.63 -1.23
CA ILE A 180 -9.89 -11.80 -0.01
C ILE A 180 -11.18 -12.05 0.77
N ASN A 181 -12.33 -12.11 0.08
CA ASN A 181 -13.61 -12.41 0.72
C ASN A 181 -13.62 -13.81 1.35
N ALA A 182 -13.07 -14.81 0.67
CA ALA A 182 -12.96 -16.17 1.21
C ALA A 182 -12.04 -16.23 2.45
N LEU A 183 -10.92 -15.48 2.44
CA LEU A 183 -10.03 -15.36 3.61
C LEU A 183 -10.74 -14.68 4.78
N ALA A 184 -11.51 -13.63 4.52
CA ALA A 184 -12.23 -12.89 5.57
C ALA A 184 -13.22 -13.78 6.32
N VAL A 185 -14.00 -14.60 5.63
CA VAL A 185 -14.95 -15.54 6.27
C VAL A 185 -14.25 -16.52 7.20
N ARG A 186 -13.00 -16.91 6.89
CA ARG A 186 -12.17 -17.83 7.68
C ARG A 186 -11.44 -17.14 8.82
N CYS A 187 -11.26 -15.81 8.76
CA CYS A 187 -10.49 -15.04 9.71
C CYS A 187 -11.20 -14.91 11.06
N PRO A 188 -10.52 -15.14 12.20
CA PRO A 188 -11.04 -14.86 13.53
C PRO A 188 -11.33 -13.37 13.70
N LYS A 189 -12.13 -13.04 14.73
CA LYS A 189 -12.39 -11.64 15.09
C LYS A 189 -11.10 -10.97 15.59
N ALA A 190 -10.94 -9.69 15.31
CA ALA A 190 -9.79 -8.90 15.74
C ALA A 190 -9.57 -8.93 17.28
N THR A 191 -10.63 -9.13 18.04
CA THR A 191 -10.60 -9.22 19.51
C THR A 191 -10.01 -10.51 20.07
N ASP A 192 -9.86 -11.56 19.24
CA ASP A 192 -9.50 -12.89 19.70
C ASP A 192 -7.99 -13.02 20.01
N SER A 193 -7.15 -12.30 19.27
CA SER A 193 -5.70 -12.24 19.51
C SER A 193 -5.04 -11.08 18.75
N PRO A 194 -3.81 -10.65 19.10
CA PRO A 194 -3.04 -9.69 18.33
C PRO A 194 -2.82 -10.15 16.87
N ALA A 195 -2.54 -11.42 16.64
CA ALA A 195 -2.36 -11.96 15.30
C ALA A 195 -3.66 -11.92 14.47
N ALA A 196 -4.81 -12.17 15.11
CA ALA A 196 -6.13 -12.02 14.47
C ALA A 196 -6.40 -10.54 14.13
N ALA A 197 -6.06 -9.61 15.03
CA ALA A 197 -6.19 -8.18 14.79
C ALA A 197 -5.35 -7.72 13.59
N GLU A 198 -4.08 -8.12 13.54
CA GLU A 198 -3.19 -7.82 12.41
C GLU A 198 -3.74 -8.37 11.09
N THR A 199 -4.17 -9.63 11.08
CA THR A 199 -4.71 -10.28 9.87
C THR A 199 -6.01 -9.62 9.42
N THR A 200 -6.90 -9.27 10.35
CA THR A 200 -8.13 -8.49 10.06
C THR A 200 -7.80 -7.13 9.42
N ASN A 201 -6.82 -6.41 9.97
CA ASN A 201 -6.38 -5.12 9.42
C ASN A 201 -5.80 -5.28 8.01
N LEU A 202 -4.99 -6.31 7.77
CA LEU A 202 -4.43 -6.59 6.45
C LEU A 202 -5.53 -6.94 5.42
N ILE A 203 -6.53 -7.74 5.79
CA ILE A 203 -7.67 -8.06 4.93
C ILE A 203 -8.47 -6.78 4.61
N THR A 204 -8.70 -5.93 5.60
CA THR A 204 -9.41 -4.65 5.42
C THR A 204 -8.66 -3.74 4.44
N LEU A 205 -7.34 -3.57 4.61
CA LEU A 205 -6.51 -2.79 3.71
C LEU A 205 -6.46 -3.38 2.29
N ALA A 206 -6.33 -4.70 2.18
CA ALA A 206 -6.34 -5.39 0.88
C ALA A 206 -7.67 -5.19 0.14
N THR A 207 -8.79 -5.27 0.85
CA THR A 207 -10.13 -5.00 0.30
C THR A 207 -10.21 -3.58 -0.27
N ALA A 208 -9.81 -2.58 0.51
CA ALA A 208 -9.81 -1.18 0.07
C ALA A 208 -8.88 -0.95 -1.13
N LEU A 209 -7.66 -1.53 -1.11
CA LEU A 209 -6.67 -1.39 -2.17
C LEU A 209 -7.18 -1.99 -3.48
N VAL A 210 -7.71 -3.21 -3.44
CA VAL A 210 -8.19 -3.90 -4.65
C VAL A 210 -9.43 -3.21 -5.22
N ALA A 211 -10.36 -2.75 -4.37
CA ALA A 211 -11.51 -1.97 -4.80
C ALA A 211 -11.10 -0.67 -5.51
N ALA A 212 -10.12 0.06 -4.95
CA ALA A 212 -9.59 1.27 -5.58
C ALA A 212 -8.85 0.95 -6.90
N ALA A 213 -8.10 -0.16 -6.96
CA ALA A 213 -7.40 -0.59 -8.17
C ALA A 213 -8.35 -0.99 -9.30
N LEU A 214 -9.46 -1.67 -8.99
CA LEU A 214 -10.53 -2.00 -9.94
C LEU A 214 -11.21 -0.74 -10.48
N ALA A 215 -11.54 0.20 -9.58
CA ALA A 215 -12.24 1.43 -9.93
C ALA A 215 -11.39 2.39 -10.77
N ARG A 216 -10.05 2.28 -10.72
CA ARG A 216 -9.12 3.11 -11.50
C ARG A 216 -8.78 2.44 -12.82
N GLN A 217 -9.50 2.82 -13.86
CA GLN A 217 -9.37 2.27 -15.23
C GLN A 217 -8.36 3.09 -16.05
N GLU A 218 -7.14 3.19 -15.56
CA GLU A 218 -5.99 3.83 -16.21
C GLU A 218 -4.69 3.22 -15.71
N SER A 219 -3.57 3.54 -16.34
CA SER A 219 -2.23 3.34 -15.79
C SER A 219 -1.65 4.68 -15.38
N ARG A 220 -1.20 4.81 -14.07
CA ARG A 220 -0.65 6.05 -13.53
C ARG A 220 0.30 5.78 -12.37
N GLY A 221 1.53 6.25 -12.46
CA GLY A 221 2.54 6.04 -11.43
C GLY A 221 2.80 4.55 -11.17
N ALA A 222 2.64 4.10 -9.95
CA ALA A 222 2.82 2.69 -9.58
C ALA A 222 1.62 1.79 -9.94
N HIS A 223 0.49 2.36 -10.35
CA HIS A 223 -0.69 1.61 -10.76
C HIS A 223 -0.62 1.29 -12.25
N THR A 224 -0.37 0.03 -12.59
CA THR A 224 -0.27 -0.44 -13.98
C THR A 224 -1.40 -1.41 -14.31
N ARG A 225 -2.23 -1.05 -15.29
CA ARG A 225 -3.35 -1.84 -15.82
C ARG A 225 -3.03 -2.29 -17.24
N GLN A 226 -2.99 -3.59 -17.51
CA GLN A 226 -2.77 -4.14 -18.86
C GLN A 226 -3.95 -3.85 -19.81
N ASP A 227 -5.13 -3.75 -19.24
CA ASP A 227 -6.40 -3.44 -19.95
C ASP A 227 -6.65 -1.93 -20.13
N PHE A 228 -5.87 -1.07 -19.44
CA PHE A 228 -5.94 0.39 -19.52
C PHE A 228 -4.53 1.01 -19.47
N LEU A 229 -3.80 0.96 -20.57
CA LEU A 229 -2.37 1.31 -20.59
C LEU A 229 -2.10 2.82 -20.47
N ALA A 230 -3.01 3.66 -20.93
CA ALA A 230 -2.83 5.11 -20.90
C ALA A 230 -3.35 5.74 -19.61
N THR A 231 -2.85 6.94 -19.29
CA THR A 231 -3.46 7.80 -18.28
C THR A 231 -4.74 8.41 -18.81
N ASP A 232 -5.76 8.54 -17.97
CA ASP A 232 -7.02 9.20 -18.30
C ASP A 232 -7.18 10.49 -17.48
N PRO A 233 -7.42 11.66 -18.11
CA PRO A 233 -7.67 12.91 -17.42
C PRO A 233 -8.86 12.87 -16.45
N ALA A 234 -9.86 12.00 -16.70
CA ALA A 234 -10.99 11.79 -15.79
C ALA A 234 -10.56 11.23 -14.43
N PHE A 235 -9.45 10.50 -14.39
CA PHE A 235 -8.83 9.97 -13.16
C PHE A 235 -7.75 10.89 -12.56
N ALA A 236 -7.60 12.14 -13.04
CA ALA A 236 -6.75 13.14 -12.35
C ALA A 236 -7.37 13.57 -11.02
N LEU A 237 -7.69 12.60 -10.17
CA LEU A 237 -8.37 12.74 -8.87
C LEU A 237 -7.86 11.68 -7.88
N ARG A 238 -8.23 11.83 -6.61
CA ARG A 238 -8.03 10.82 -5.56
C ARG A 238 -9.26 9.94 -5.43
N LEU A 239 -9.06 8.64 -5.30
CA LEU A 239 -10.09 7.70 -4.88
C LEU A 239 -10.04 7.61 -3.35
N VAL A 240 -11.14 7.89 -2.68
CA VAL A 240 -11.26 7.82 -1.22
C VAL A 240 -12.29 6.77 -0.88
N VAL A 241 -11.84 5.74 -0.18
CA VAL A 241 -12.68 4.66 0.31
C VAL A 241 -13.36 5.11 1.60
N ASN A 242 -14.67 4.94 1.66
CA ASN A 242 -15.46 5.06 2.89
C ASN A 242 -16.24 3.76 3.11
N ALA A 243 -16.36 3.38 4.36
CA ALA A 243 -17.20 2.26 4.78
C ALA A 243 -18.67 2.68 4.76
#